data_12225b5455cfe8abf450d187d5934d2a
#
_entry.id   12225b5455cfe8abf450d187d5934d2a
#
_cell.length_a   1.000
_cell.length_b   1.000
_cell.length_c   1.000
_cell.angle_alpha   90.00
_cell.angle_beta   90.00
_cell.angle_gamma   90.00
#
_symmetry.space_group_name_H-M   'P 1'
#
loop_
_entity.id
_entity.type
_entity.pdbx_description
1 polymer ?
#
loop_
_entity_poly.entity_id
_entity_poly.type
_entity_poly.pdbx_seq_one_letter_code
_entity_poly.pdbx_strand_id
1 'polypeptide(L)'
;MRFPDFFDQAPTITVHDGLAEFLGACTDGMITYRYIDAVKLAGHSCPTVAGAYLMTRRALSALYPDGTPERGALRVRFAAAQDEGVSGVIASVVGLITGAAGSGGFKGIGGNFQRQHLLQFDAGDAGEVVFERADNGAAVRLSMQMHRVAADPGMSVLLRKILDGLATPDDKRAFATLWQGRVKRILIDHADDPDLFTVTPVAPAAT
;
A
#
# COMPACT_ATOMS: atom_id res chain seq x y z
N MET A 1 14.06 0.94 19.05
CA MET A 1 13.15 1.87 18.33
C MET A 1 11.73 1.51 18.78
N ARG A 2 10.95 2.49 19.26
CA ARG A 2 9.58 2.23 19.75
C ARG A 2 8.59 2.89 18.79
N PHE A 3 7.75 2.10 18.16
CA PHE A 3 6.64 2.56 17.32
C PHE A 3 5.35 2.65 18.14
N PRO A 4 4.31 3.37 17.68
CA PRO A 4 2.99 3.36 18.31
C PRO A 4 2.42 1.94 18.41
N ASP A 5 1.89 1.59 19.59
CA ASP A 5 1.40 0.23 19.87
C ASP A 5 0.26 -0.20 18.93
N PHE A 6 -0.51 0.75 18.37
CA PHE A 6 -1.59 0.42 17.43
C PHE A 6 -1.10 -0.13 16.09
N PHE A 7 0.19 0.01 15.74
CA PHE A 7 0.71 -0.61 14.51
C PHE A 7 0.58 -2.12 14.54
N ASP A 8 0.66 -2.71 15.73
CA ASP A 8 0.51 -4.16 15.93
C ASP A 8 -0.94 -4.64 15.86
N GLN A 9 -1.90 -3.71 15.90
CA GLN A 9 -3.33 -3.99 15.75
C GLN A 9 -3.81 -3.90 14.31
N ALA A 10 -2.99 -3.33 13.41
CA ALA A 10 -3.32 -3.27 11.99
C ALA A 10 -3.39 -4.68 11.38
N PRO A 11 -4.33 -4.94 10.45
CA PRO A 11 -4.42 -6.24 9.80
C PRO A 11 -3.12 -6.55 9.04
N THR A 12 -2.68 -7.80 9.10
CA THR A 12 -1.50 -8.29 8.39
C THR A 12 -1.83 -8.71 6.96
N ILE A 13 -0.80 -8.81 6.13
CA ILE A 13 -0.91 -9.29 4.75
C ILE A 13 0.09 -10.44 4.57
N THR A 14 -0.41 -11.65 4.38
CA THR A 14 0.43 -12.81 4.11
C THR A 14 0.38 -13.14 2.62
N VAL A 15 1.55 -13.37 2.03
CA VAL A 15 1.73 -13.73 0.63
C VAL A 15 2.69 -14.92 0.54
N HIS A 16 2.61 -15.69 -0.52
CA HIS A 16 3.63 -16.65 -0.90
C HIS A 16 4.60 -15.98 -1.89
N ASP A 17 5.90 -16.20 -1.73
CA ASP A 17 6.94 -15.73 -2.66
C ASP A 17 7.82 -16.92 -3.08
N GLY A 18 7.57 -17.46 -4.26
CA GLY A 18 8.33 -18.60 -4.79
C GLY A 18 9.81 -18.30 -4.99
N LEU A 19 10.22 -17.03 -5.15
CA LEU A 19 11.64 -16.67 -5.20
C LEU A 19 12.29 -16.77 -3.80
N ALA A 20 11.58 -16.33 -2.76
CA ALA A 20 12.05 -16.45 -1.39
C ALA A 20 12.22 -17.90 -0.96
N GLU A 21 11.27 -18.77 -1.34
CA GLU A 21 11.36 -20.22 -1.14
C GLU A 21 12.56 -20.81 -1.91
N PHE A 22 12.64 -20.51 -3.21
CA PHE A 22 13.70 -21.02 -4.10
C PHE A 22 15.11 -20.65 -3.61
N LEU A 23 15.29 -19.45 -3.08
CA LEU A 23 16.58 -18.99 -2.55
C LEU A 23 16.81 -19.32 -1.07
N GLY A 24 15.86 -19.98 -0.40
CA GLY A 24 15.98 -20.37 1.00
C GLY A 24 15.88 -19.19 1.98
N ALA A 25 15.25 -18.08 1.56
CA ALA A 25 15.01 -16.93 2.46
C ALA A 25 13.95 -17.26 3.53
N CYS A 26 12.99 -18.12 3.20
CA CYS A 26 12.06 -18.76 4.13
C CYS A 26 11.70 -20.15 3.60
N THR A 27 11.37 -21.07 4.52
CA THR A 27 11.23 -22.51 4.20
C THR A 27 10.03 -22.83 3.30
N ASP A 28 8.96 -22.04 3.41
CA ASP A 28 7.67 -22.27 2.76
C ASP A 28 7.24 -21.11 1.85
N GLY A 29 8.14 -20.19 1.56
CA GLY A 29 7.84 -19.00 0.76
C GLY A 29 6.87 -17.99 1.42
N MET A 30 6.36 -18.29 2.60
CA MET A 30 5.34 -17.46 3.26
C MET A 30 5.94 -16.23 3.93
N ILE A 31 5.53 -15.05 3.47
CA ILE A 31 5.97 -13.75 3.98
C ILE A 31 4.76 -13.02 4.53
N THR A 32 4.82 -12.62 5.80
CA THR A 32 3.78 -11.80 6.43
C THR A 32 4.25 -10.36 6.60
N TYR A 33 3.62 -9.45 5.87
CA TYR A 33 3.83 -8.01 6.00
C TYR A 33 2.94 -7.44 7.10
N ARG A 34 3.54 -6.57 7.92
CA ARG A 34 2.87 -5.75 8.94
C ARG A 34 2.94 -4.29 8.51
N TYR A 35 2.04 -3.46 9.01
CA TYR A 35 2.05 -2.04 8.69
C TYR A 35 3.42 -1.37 8.97
N ILE A 36 4.12 -1.83 9.99
CA ILE A 36 5.47 -1.34 10.34
C ILE A 36 6.48 -1.53 9.19
N ASP A 37 6.31 -2.52 8.32
CA ASP A 37 7.22 -2.74 7.19
C ASP A 37 7.04 -1.65 6.13
N ALA A 38 5.78 -1.24 5.89
CA ALA A 38 5.48 -0.08 5.05
C ALA A 38 6.03 1.23 5.65
N VAL A 39 5.93 1.40 6.98
CA VAL A 39 6.50 2.56 7.69
C VAL A 39 8.03 2.59 7.59
N LYS A 40 8.71 1.45 7.73
CA LYS A 40 10.17 1.37 7.55
C LYS A 40 10.61 1.69 6.14
N LEU A 41 9.84 1.22 5.13
CA LEU A 41 10.09 1.54 3.72
C LEU A 41 9.95 3.05 3.46
N ALA A 42 8.85 3.66 3.94
CA ALA A 42 8.54 5.06 3.68
C ALA A 42 9.32 6.05 4.58
N GLY A 43 9.91 5.56 5.68
CA GLY A 43 10.57 6.40 6.70
C GLY A 43 9.61 7.16 7.61
N HIS A 44 8.30 7.03 7.43
CA HIS A 44 7.27 7.72 8.22
C HIS A 44 5.92 6.99 8.18
N SER A 45 5.03 7.38 9.10
CA SER A 45 3.63 6.94 9.13
C SER A 45 2.70 8.10 8.81
N CYS A 46 1.88 7.94 7.77
CA CYS A 46 0.91 8.96 7.34
C CYS A 46 -0.34 8.31 6.73
N PRO A 47 -1.42 9.09 6.50
CA PRO A 47 -2.63 8.58 5.85
C PRO A 47 -2.37 7.91 4.49
N THR A 48 -1.44 8.43 3.68
CA THR A 48 -1.10 7.85 2.37
C THR A 48 -0.47 6.46 2.51
N VAL A 49 0.52 6.29 3.41
CA VAL A 49 1.18 4.99 3.66
C VAL A 49 0.18 3.99 4.23
N ALA A 50 -0.69 4.41 5.15
CA ALA A 50 -1.75 3.56 5.69
C ALA A 50 -2.77 3.17 4.63
N GLY A 51 -3.19 4.13 3.81
CA GLY A 51 -4.10 3.88 2.69
C GLY A 51 -3.53 2.91 1.65
N ALA A 52 -2.28 3.12 1.24
CA ALA A 52 -1.60 2.23 0.29
C ALA A 52 -1.47 0.79 0.81
N TYR A 53 -1.16 0.64 2.10
CA TYR A 53 -1.09 -0.66 2.77
C TYR A 53 -2.45 -1.38 2.74
N LEU A 54 -3.52 -0.70 3.18
CA LEU A 54 -4.86 -1.27 3.21
C LEU A 54 -5.45 -1.49 1.81
N MET A 55 -5.21 -0.56 0.87
CA MET A 55 -5.60 -0.72 -0.53
C MET A 55 -5.00 -1.99 -1.13
N THR A 56 -3.71 -2.24 -0.89
CA THR A 56 -3.04 -3.46 -1.35
C THR A 56 -3.67 -4.70 -0.72
N ARG A 57 -3.93 -4.67 0.60
CA ARG A 57 -4.63 -5.76 1.29
C ARG A 57 -5.99 -6.05 0.66
N ARG A 58 -6.79 -5.01 0.38
CA ARG A 58 -8.12 -5.14 -0.23
C ARG A 58 -8.04 -5.72 -1.64
N ALA A 59 -7.06 -5.29 -2.44
CA ALA A 59 -6.83 -5.84 -3.78
C ALA A 59 -6.51 -7.35 -3.71
N LEU A 60 -5.58 -7.73 -2.83
CA LEU A 60 -5.19 -9.12 -2.66
C LEU A 60 -6.34 -10.00 -2.18
N SER A 61 -7.11 -9.55 -1.19
CA SER A 61 -8.29 -10.28 -0.71
C SER A 61 -9.36 -10.47 -1.80
N ALA A 62 -9.55 -9.49 -2.67
CA ALA A 62 -10.52 -9.59 -3.77
C ALA A 62 -10.04 -10.50 -4.91
N LEU A 63 -8.73 -10.52 -5.19
CA LEU A 63 -8.15 -11.34 -6.26
C LEU A 63 -7.87 -12.80 -5.85
N TYR A 64 -7.74 -13.06 -4.55
CA TYR A 64 -7.44 -14.39 -4.00
C TYR A 64 -8.41 -14.72 -2.85
N PRO A 65 -9.73 -14.86 -3.14
CA PRO A 65 -10.73 -15.07 -2.09
C PRO A 65 -10.53 -16.38 -1.32
N ASP A 66 -10.01 -17.42 -1.99
CA ASP A 66 -9.88 -18.77 -1.43
C ASP A 66 -8.41 -19.22 -1.34
N GLY A 67 -7.45 -18.33 -1.49
CA GLY A 67 -6.04 -18.70 -1.55
C GLY A 67 -5.07 -17.66 -1.06
N THR A 68 -3.80 -18.03 -1.01
CA THR A 68 -2.70 -17.14 -0.68
C THR A 68 -2.26 -16.38 -1.92
N PRO A 69 -2.14 -15.05 -1.87
CA PRO A 69 -1.62 -14.27 -2.98
C PRO A 69 -0.17 -14.63 -3.31
N GLU A 70 0.13 -14.82 -4.61
CA GLU A 70 1.49 -15.07 -5.08
C GLU A 70 2.21 -13.74 -5.34
N ARG A 71 3.30 -13.51 -4.62
CA ARG A 71 4.12 -12.31 -4.75
C ARG A 71 4.94 -12.36 -6.03
N GLY A 72 4.80 -11.32 -6.88
CA GLY A 72 5.41 -11.26 -8.21
C GLY A 72 4.54 -11.84 -9.32
N ALA A 73 3.33 -12.29 -9.02
CA ALA A 73 2.36 -12.73 -10.03
C ALA A 73 1.25 -11.68 -10.27
N LEU A 74 1.49 -10.43 -9.90
CA LEU A 74 0.55 -9.32 -10.10
C LEU A 74 1.17 -8.25 -11.02
N ARG A 75 0.40 -7.80 -11.99
CA ARG A 75 0.64 -6.56 -12.72
C ARG A 75 -0.14 -5.44 -12.03
N VAL A 76 0.53 -4.32 -11.79
CA VAL A 76 -0.09 -3.16 -11.14
C VAL A 76 0.05 -1.96 -12.05
N ARG A 77 -1.08 -1.29 -12.36
CA ARG A 77 -1.11 -0.12 -13.21
C ARG A 77 -1.70 1.06 -12.45
N PHE A 78 -0.98 2.16 -12.45
CA PHE A 78 -1.39 3.46 -11.93
C PHE A 78 -1.91 4.33 -13.08
N ALA A 79 -3.06 4.96 -12.91
CA ALA A 79 -3.59 5.91 -13.89
C ALA A 79 -2.72 7.16 -13.98
N ALA A 80 -2.22 7.64 -12.85
CA ALA A 80 -1.39 8.82 -12.74
C ALA A 80 0.10 8.55 -13.04
N ALA A 81 0.85 9.61 -13.33
CA ALA A 81 2.30 9.57 -13.43
C ALA A 81 2.96 9.24 -12.07
N GLN A 82 4.19 8.74 -12.12
CA GLN A 82 4.92 8.35 -10.91
C GLN A 82 5.17 9.54 -9.97
N ASP A 83 5.42 10.71 -10.52
CA ASP A 83 5.70 11.96 -9.80
C ASP A 83 4.45 12.81 -9.56
N GLU A 84 3.28 12.35 -10.00
CA GLU A 84 2.02 13.04 -9.77
C GLU A 84 1.50 12.77 -8.35
N GLY A 85 1.31 13.84 -7.57
CA GLY A 85 0.75 13.80 -6.23
C GLY A 85 1.51 12.86 -5.28
N VAL A 86 0.87 11.76 -4.88
CA VAL A 86 1.43 10.75 -3.96
C VAL A 86 1.58 9.38 -4.61
N SER A 87 1.45 9.29 -5.94
CA SER A 87 1.47 8.02 -6.70
C SER A 87 2.73 7.21 -6.45
N GLY A 88 3.92 7.83 -6.46
CA GLY A 88 5.17 7.14 -6.18
C GLY A 88 5.27 6.57 -4.77
N VAL A 89 4.70 7.25 -3.76
CA VAL A 89 4.65 6.75 -2.38
C VAL A 89 3.74 5.52 -2.29
N ILE A 90 2.56 5.60 -2.91
CA ILE A 90 1.61 4.47 -2.97
C ILE A 90 2.26 3.29 -3.68
N ALA A 91 2.87 3.52 -4.84
CA ALA A 91 3.54 2.49 -5.64
C ALA A 91 4.68 1.80 -4.89
N SER A 92 5.43 2.53 -4.05
CA SER A 92 6.49 1.95 -3.23
C SER A 92 5.94 0.94 -2.22
N VAL A 93 4.83 1.26 -1.55
CA VAL A 93 4.18 0.34 -0.59
C VAL A 93 3.55 -0.85 -1.31
N VAL A 94 2.88 -0.61 -2.44
CA VAL A 94 2.33 -1.68 -3.29
C VAL A 94 3.44 -2.62 -3.75
N GLY A 95 4.54 -2.08 -4.25
CA GLY A 95 5.70 -2.86 -4.70
C GLY A 95 6.35 -3.67 -3.59
N LEU A 96 6.46 -3.12 -2.37
CA LEU A 96 6.94 -3.86 -1.20
C LEU A 96 6.16 -5.16 -1.00
N ILE A 97 4.83 -5.08 -1.03
CA ILE A 97 3.95 -6.20 -0.70
C ILE A 97 3.80 -7.16 -1.89
N THR A 98 3.53 -6.63 -3.08
CA THR A 98 3.23 -7.45 -4.27
C THR A 98 4.47 -7.95 -5.01
N GLY A 99 5.64 -7.36 -4.77
CA GLY A 99 6.85 -7.61 -5.54
C GLY A 99 6.85 -6.96 -6.93
N ALA A 100 5.79 -6.27 -7.32
CA ALA A 100 5.73 -5.58 -8.62
C ALA A 100 6.71 -4.41 -8.65
N ALA A 101 7.52 -4.34 -9.70
CA ALA A 101 8.49 -3.29 -9.91
C ALA A 101 8.46 -2.80 -11.36
N GLY A 102 8.93 -1.56 -11.58
CA GLY A 102 9.13 -0.99 -12.90
C GLY A 102 10.30 -1.63 -13.66
N SER A 103 10.89 -0.91 -14.59
CA SER A 103 12.02 -1.39 -15.41
C SER A 103 13.27 -1.78 -14.61
N GLY A 104 13.46 -1.19 -13.41
CA GLY A 104 14.56 -1.51 -12.51
C GLY A 104 14.35 -2.75 -11.64
N GLY A 105 13.23 -3.46 -11.80
CA GLY A 105 12.92 -4.66 -11.02
C GLY A 105 13.83 -5.85 -11.32
N PHE A 106 13.78 -6.86 -10.46
CA PHE A 106 14.53 -8.10 -10.63
C PHE A 106 14.17 -8.79 -11.95
N LYS A 107 15.20 -9.17 -12.71
CA LYS A 107 15.05 -9.74 -14.06
C LYS A 107 14.67 -11.22 -14.07
N GLY A 108 14.71 -11.87 -12.91
CA GLY A 108 14.44 -13.30 -12.79
C GLY A 108 15.68 -14.17 -12.87
N ILE A 109 15.47 -15.48 -12.70
CA ILE A 109 16.47 -16.56 -12.80
C ILE A 109 15.92 -17.59 -13.76
N GLY A 110 16.63 -17.85 -14.86
CA GLY A 110 16.20 -18.88 -15.82
C GLY A 110 14.80 -18.64 -16.42
N GLY A 111 14.40 -17.38 -16.57
CA GLY A 111 13.06 -17.02 -17.05
C GLY A 111 11.94 -17.00 -16.01
N ASN A 112 12.24 -17.37 -14.75
CA ASN A 112 11.27 -17.40 -13.65
C ASN A 112 11.49 -16.23 -12.68
N PHE A 113 10.49 -15.94 -11.83
CA PHE A 113 10.56 -14.99 -10.72
C PHE A 113 10.82 -13.54 -11.13
N GLN A 114 10.50 -13.17 -12.35
CA GLN A 114 10.66 -11.80 -12.82
C GLN A 114 9.77 -10.84 -12.03
N ARG A 115 10.34 -9.66 -11.66
CA ARG A 115 9.62 -8.57 -10.97
C ARG A 115 9.58 -7.30 -11.80
N GLN A 116 10.48 -7.16 -12.79
CA GLN A 116 10.51 -5.99 -13.68
C GLN A 116 9.28 -5.92 -14.57
N HIS A 117 8.87 -4.69 -14.94
CA HIS A 117 7.74 -4.40 -15.83
C HIS A 117 6.36 -4.86 -15.30
N LEU A 118 6.27 -5.21 -14.01
CA LEU A 118 5.01 -5.55 -13.35
C LEU A 118 4.30 -4.31 -12.77
N LEU A 119 5.00 -3.17 -12.65
CA LEU A 119 4.44 -1.91 -12.16
C LEU A 119 4.57 -0.85 -13.25
N GLN A 120 3.47 -0.20 -13.60
CA GLN A 120 3.37 0.78 -14.68
C GLN A 120 2.63 2.02 -14.20
N PHE A 121 2.96 3.16 -14.80
CA PHE A 121 2.32 4.46 -14.59
C PHE A 121 1.79 4.98 -15.91
N ASP A 122 0.98 6.05 -15.88
CA ASP A 122 0.36 6.67 -17.06
C ASP A 122 -0.46 5.67 -17.89
N ALA A 123 -1.11 4.71 -17.21
CA ALA A 123 -1.75 3.59 -17.90
C ALA A 123 -3.11 3.95 -18.53
N GLY A 124 -3.59 5.19 -18.35
CA GLY A 124 -4.83 5.67 -18.96
C GLY A 124 -6.11 5.00 -18.43
N ASP A 125 -6.00 4.12 -17.47
CA ASP A 125 -7.14 3.43 -16.86
C ASP A 125 -7.95 4.41 -15.97
N ALA A 126 -9.27 4.38 -16.09
CA ALA A 126 -10.13 5.14 -15.19
C ALA A 126 -10.06 4.55 -13.77
N GLY A 127 -9.67 5.33 -12.79
CA GLY A 127 -9.48 4.93 -11.39
C GLY A 127 -8.03 5.07 -10.94
N GLU A 128 -7.74 4.88 -9.65
CA GLU A 128 -6.42 5.17 -9.13
C GLU A 128 -5.39 4.08 -9.45
N VAL A 129 -5.73 2.80 -9.13
CA VAL A 129 -4.81 1.67 -9.32
C VAL A 129 -5.56 0.42 -9.76
N VAL A 130 -5.04 -0.28 -10.76
CA VAL A 130 -5.54 -1.58 -11.20
C VAL A 130 -4.52 -2.65 -10.82
N PHE A 131 -5.02 -3.71 -10.16
CA PHE A 131 -4.26 -4.92 -9.86
C PHE A 131 -4.80 -6.06 -10.73
N GLU A 132 -3.92 -6.75 -11.44
CA GLU A 132 -4.26 -7.85 -12.35
C GLU A 132 -3.41 -9.07 -12.05
N ARG A 133 -4.04 -10.22 -11.92
CA ARG A 133 -3.33 -11.50 -11.80
C ARG A 133 -2.71 -11.89 -13.13
N ALA A 134 -1.44 -12.25 -13.13
CA ALA A 134 -0.71 -12.64 -14.33
C ALA A 134 -1.10 -14.04 -14.85
N ASP A 135 -1.63 -14.90 -13.97
CA ASP A 135 -1.95 -16.29 -14.28
C ASP A 135 -3.30 -16.47 -15.00
N ASN A 136 -4.31 -15.67 -14.63
CA ASN A 136 -5.67 -15.83 -15.14
C ASN A 136 -6.33 -14.54 -15.63
N GLY A 137 -5.64 -13.39 -15.54
CA GLY A 137 -6.15 -12.11 -15.99
C GLY A 137 -7.25 -11.48 -15.12
N ALA A 138 -7.61 -12.11 -13.99
CA ALA A 138 -8.55 -11.49 -13.07
C ALA A 138 -8.01 -10.15 -12.57
N ALA A 139 -8.82 -9.11 -12.62
CA ALA A 139 -8.37 -7.77 -12.28
C ALA A 139 -9.40 -7.01 -11.43
N VAL A 140 -8.87 -6.17 -10.55
CA VAL A 140 -9.66 -5.23 -9.74
C VAL A 140 -9.08 -3.84 -9.83
N ARG A 141 -9.97 -2.86 -9.87
CA ARG A 141 -9.63 -1.44 -9.76
C ARG A 141 -9.92 -0.97 -8.35
N LEU A 142 -8.99 -0.21 -7.79
CA LEU A 142 -9.16 0.39 -6.47
C LEU A 142 -9.02 1.90 -6.52
N SER A 143 -9.83 2.56 -5.68
CA SER A 143 -9.70 3.97 -5.35
C SER A 143 -9.76 4.17 -3.84
N MET A 144 -9.12 5.27 -3.38
CA MET A 144 -9.04 5.63 -1.96
C MET A 144 -9.70 6.99 -1.72
N GLN A 145 -10.60 7.07 -0.74
CA GLN A 145 -11.31 8.28 -0.35
C GLN A 145 -10.81 8.79 1.02
N MET A 146 -9.50 9.06 1.13
CA MET A 146 -8.83 9.42 2.40
C MET A 146 -9.42 10.67 3.10
N HIS A 147 -10.15 11.52 2.39
CA HIS A 147 -10.85 12.67 2.95
C HIS A 147 -12.01 12.28 3.87
N ARG A 148 -12.57 11.06 3.73
CA ARG A 148 -13.65 10.56 4.59
C ARG A 148 -13.19 10.36 6.05
N VAL A 149 -11.92 10.09 6.27
CA VAL A 149 -11.34 10.10 7.61
C VAL A 149 -10.77 11.49 7.88
N ALA A 150 -11.61 12.39 8.35
CA ALA A 150 -11.26 13.79 8.56
C ALA A 150 -10.07 13.98 9.51
N ALA A 151 -9.23 14.96 9.20
CA ALA A 151 -8.22 15.42 10.14
C ALA A 151 -8.87 16.14 11.33
N ASP A 152 -8.22 16.10 12.50
CA ASP A 152 -8.65 16.91 13.63
C ASP A 152 -8.53 18.39 13.29
N PRO A 153 -9.56 19.23 13.61
CA PRO A 153 -9.53 20.67 13.29
C PRO A 153 -8.31 21.40 13.87
N GLY A 154 -7.80 20.98 15.02
CA GLY A 154 -6.61 21.58 15.66
C GLY A 154 -5.30 21.29 14.93
N MET A 155 -5.28 20.28 14.06
CA MET A 155 -4.04 19.83 13.39
C MET A 155 -3.45 20.90 12.48
N SER A 156 -4.27 21.66 11.76
CA SER A 156 -3.82 22.71 10.83
C SER A 156 -3.12 23.87 11.55
N VAL A 157 -3.63 24.26 12.71
CA VAL A 157 -3.04 25.31 13.55
C VAL A 157 -1.67 24.88 14.08
N LEU A 158 -1.58 23.66 14.59
CA LEU A 158 -0.31 23.09 15.10
C LEU A 158 0.72 22.94 13.97
N LEU A 159 0.29 22.45 12.80
CA LEU A 159 1.17 22.33 11.64
C LEU A 159 1.75 23.70 11.24
N ARG A 160 0.90 24.72 11.17
CA ARG A 160 1.36 26.08 10.85
C ARG A 160 2.42 26.57 11.84
N LYS A 161 2.16 26.44 13.16
CA LYS A 161 3.16 26.79 14.19
C LYS A 161 4.49 26.07 14.00
N ILE A 162 4.44 24.77 13.61
CA ILE A 162 5.65 23.97 13.39
C ILE A 162 6.42 24.52 12.20
N LEU A 163 5.76 24.78 11.08
CA LEU A 163 6.37 25.27 9.84
C LEU A 163 6.95 26.70 10.02
N ASP A 164 6.28 27.55 10.81
CA ASP A 164 6.74 28.89 11.12
C ASP A 164 7.86 28.94 12.18
N GLY A 165 8.27 27.77 12.72
CA GLY A 165 9.29 27.69 13.76
C GLY A 165 8.85 28.17 15.16
N LEU A 166 7.55 28.39 15.36
CA LEU A 166 6.95 28.94 16.58
C LEU A 166 6.40 27.87 17.54
N ALA A 167 6.48 26.59 17.15
CA ALA A 167 5.91 25.50 17.92
C ALA A 167 6.75 25.13 19.14
N THR A 168 6.11 25.06 20.30
CA THR A 168 6.69 24.50 21.52
C THR A 168 6.89 22.98 21.40
N PRO A 169 7.67 22.35 22.29
CA PRO A 169 7.72 20.89 22.36
C PRO A 169 6.36 20.23 22.61
N ASP A 170 5.45 20.91 23.34
CA ASP A 170 4.09 20.42 23.57
C ASP A 170 3.22 20.51 22.31
N ASP A 171 3.31 21.59 21.53
CA ASP A 171 2.63 21.72 20.24
C ASP A 171 3.07 20.59 19.28
N LYS A 172 4.36 20.26 19.23
CA LYS A 172 4.89 19.16 18.39
C LYS A 172 4.35 17.79 18.84
N ARG A 173 4.28 17.56 20.16
CA ARG A 173 3.69 16.31 20.70
C ARG A 173 2.20 16.22 20.40
N ALA A 174 1.46 17.30 20.60
CA ALA A 174 0.04 17.38 20.27
C ALA A 174 -0.21 17.10 18.78
N PHE A 175 0.55 17.72 17.89
CA PHE A 175 0.46 17.47 16.45
C PHE A 175 0.71 15.99 16.13
N ALA A 176 1.78 15.39 16.66
CA ALA A 176 2.08 13.98 16.43
C ALA A 176 0.96 13.05 16.92
N THR A 177 0.35 13.37 18.07
CA THR A 177 -0.79 12.61 18.62
C THR A 177 -2.01 12.69 17.70
N LEU A 178 -2.39 13.87 17.24
CA LEU A 178 -3.52 14.05 16.31
C LEU A 178 -3.25 13.38 14.95
N TRP A 179 -2.03 13.52 14.45
CA TRP A 179 -1.61 12.91 13.19
C TRP A 179 -1.71 11.37 13.25
N GLN A 180 -1.08 10.76 14.26
CA GLN A 180 -1.12 9.31 14.43
C GLN A 180 -2.51 8.81 14.85
N GLY A 181 -3.31 9.61 15.53
CA GLY A 181 -4.72 9.32 15.80
C GLY A 181 -5.54 9.16 14.52
N ARG A 182 -5.31 10.01 13.49
CA ARG A 182 -5.93 9.84 12.18
C ARG A 182 -5.46 8.56 11.48
N VAL A 183 -4.16 8.29 11.51
CA VAL A 183 -3.60 7.04 10.94
C VAL A 183 -4.19 5.81 11.61
N LYS A 184 -4.34 5.82 12.94
CA LYS A 184 -4.98 4.74 13.70
C LYS A 184 -6.41 4.49 13.22
N ARG A 185 -7.22 5.54 13.08
CA ARG A 185 -8.60 5.40 12.59
C ARG A 185 -8.64 4.75 11.20
N ILE A 186 -7.77 5.16 10.29
CA ILE A 186 -7.67 4.56 8.95
C ILE A 186 -7.35 3.06 9.05
N LEU A 187 -6.33 2.70 9.84
CA LEU A 187 -5.80 1.34 9.91
C LEU A 187 -6.68 0.36 10.68
N ILE A 188 -7.43 0.84 11.66
CA ILE A 188 -8.21 0.00 12.59
C ILE A 188 -9.70 0.15 12.32
N ASP A 189 -10.22 1.38 12.44
CA ASP A 189 -11.66 1.61 12.42
C ASP A 189 -12.23 1.52 11.01
N HIS A 190 -11.41 1.84 9.97
CA HIS A 190 -11.79 1.86 8.56
C HIS A 190 -11.02 0.84 7.70
N ALA A 191 -10.39 -0.17 8.29
CA ALA A 191 -9.59 -1.16 7.56
C ALA A 191 -10.38 -1.89 6.45
N ASP A 192 -11.66 -2.14 6.69
CA ASP A 192 -12.57 -2.85 5.79
C ASP A 192 -13.73 -1.98 5.29
N ASP A 193 -13.65 -0.67 5.47
CA ASP A 193 -14.69 0.29 5.06
C ASP A 193 -14.75 0.38 3.52
N PRO A 194 -15.88 -0.06 2.90
CA PRO A 194 -16.04 -0.02 1.44
C PRO A 194 -16.16 1.41 0.90
N ASP A 195 -16.55 2.36 1.74
CA ASP A 195 -16.65 3.77 1.37
C ASP A 195 -15.27 4.45 1.35
N LEU A 196 -14.31 3.93 2.11
CA LEU A 196 -12.93 4.42 2.10
C LEU A 196 -12.11 3.78 0.99
N PHE A 197 -12.36 2.49 0.71
CA PHE A 197 -11.68 1.70 -0.32
C PHE A 197 -12.69 1.06 -1.26
N THR A 198 -12.91 1.68 -2.40
CA THR A 198 -13.78 1.11 -3.43
C THR A 198 -12.99 0.06 -4.22
N VAL A 199 -13.53 -1.15 -4.29
CA VAL A 199 -12.97 -2.26 -5.08
C VAL A 199 -13.98 -2.62 -6.18
N THR A 200 -13.57 -2.47 -7.43
CA THR A 200 -14.44 -2.74 -8.58
C THR A 200 -13.78 -3.79 -9.48
N PRO A 201 -14.43 -4.92 -9.79
CA PRO A 201 -13.94 -5.86 -10.78
C PRO A 201 -13.73 -5.18 -12.14
N VAL A 202 -12.66 -5.53 -12.83
CA VAL A 202 -12.38 -5.08 -14.19
C VAL A 202 -12.62 -6.25 -15.13
N ALA A 203 -13.46 -6.03 -16.14
CA ALA A 203 -13.67 -7.05 -17.16
C ALA A 203 -12.35 -7.38 -17.87
N PRO A 204 -12.05 -8.65 -18.18
CA PRO A 204 -10.90 -8.99 -19.00
C PRO A 204 -10.95 -8.22 -20.32
N ALA A 205 -9.80 -7.75 -20.79
CA ALA A 205 -9.75 -7.16 -22.13
C ALA A 205 -10.27 -8.20 -23.13
N ALA A 206 -11.23 -7.81 -23.98
CA ALA A 206 -11.68 -8.68 -25.07
C ALA A 206 -10.47 -8.99 -25.96
N THR A 207 -10.10 -10.27 -26.04
CA THR A 207 -9.06 -10.79 -26.93
C THR A 207 -9.52 -10.75 -28.38
#